data_dc19259eb66ef9f0c560322168da1df6
#
_entry.id   dc19259eb66ef9f0c560322168da1df6
#
_cell.length_a   1.000
_cell.length_b   1.000
_cell.length_c   1.000
_cell.angle_alpha   90.00
_cell.angle_beta   90.00
_cell.angle_gamma   90.00
#
_symmetry.space_group_name_H-M   'P 1'
#
loop_
_entity.id
_entity.type
_entity.pdbx_description
1 polymer ?
#
loop_
_entity_poly.entity_id
_entity_poly.type
_entity_poly.pdbx_seq_one_letter_code
_entity_poly.pdbx_strand_id
1 'polypeptide(L)'
;MQNRSRTNHDLPPQRSEETKRTTIILEKAEREFIESLIKEGKESGIKPLISKMLEIYKSMMVSEWHFPGEYYCGISRVALVNVELFNILTQQIPKEKWHEIGENMGNALKVSIQSTMGIEASEQSNWEKVFERLKVQGFGDFYLKDKFLLLKIPFINDSEIWKGILQGLLSVELETRNSAPPLVFEIKKRKQPSV
;
A
#
# COMPACT_ATOMS: atom_id res chain seq x y z
N MET A 1 -10.93 -59.97 22.31
CA MET A 1 -9.78 -59.05 22.38
C MET A 1 -9.39 -58.64 20.98
N GLN A 2 -9.84 -57.51 20.51
CA GLN A 2 -9.50 -56.96 19.17
C GLN A 2 -8.78 -55.63 19.35
N ASN A 3 -7.53 -55.63 18.96
CA ASN A 3 -6.63 -54.49 18.96
C ASN A 3 -6.92 -53.62 17.75
N ARG A 4 -7.42 -52.41 17.91
CA ARG A 4 -7.55 -51.41 16.85
C ARG A 4 -6.31 -50.55 16.80
N SER A 5 -5.46 -50.78 15.80
CA SER A 5 -4.37 -49.91 15.44
C SER A 5 -4.90 -48.57 14.93
N ARG A 6 -4.47 -47.48 15.56
CA ARG A 6 -4.70 -46.10 15.10
C ARG A 6 -3.71 -45.82 13.96
N THR A 7 -4.25 -45.53 12.80
CA THR A 7 -3.47 -45.00 11.67
C THR A 7 -3.09 -43.56 11.95
N ASN A 8 -1.79 -43.32 12.01
CA ASN A 8 -1.21 -41.98 11.98
C ASN A 8 -1.53 -41.32 10.63
N HIS A 9 -2.22 -40.19 10.63
CA HIS A 9 -2.33 -39.32 9.48
C HIS A 9 -1.00 -38.62 9.29
N ASP A 10 -0.29 -38.99 8.23
CA ASP A 10 0.89 -38.30 7.74
C ASP A 10 0.52 -36.89 7.30
N LEU A 11 0.93 -35.91 8.08
CA LEU A 11 0.96 -34.50 7.65
C LEU A 11 2.00 -34.36 6.55
N PRO A 12 1.70 -33.65 5.45
CA PRO A 12 2.68 -33.42 4.40
C PRO A 12 3.88 -32.67 4.97
N PRO A 13 5.12 -33.02 4.55
CA PRO A 13 6.33 -32.36 5.02
C PRO A 13 6.24 -30.87 4.72
N GLN A 14 6.34 -30.02 5.76
CA GLN A 14 6.56 -28.60 5.59
C GLN A 14 7.84 -28.41 4.79
N ARG A 15 7.75 -27.84 3.59
CA ARG A 15 8.92 -27.42 2.82
C ARG A 15 9.69 -26.41 3.68
N SER A 16 10.82 -26.82 4.23
CA SER A 16 11.81 -25.91 4.81
C SER A 16 12.25 -24.97 3.68
N GLU A 17 11.99 -23.67 3.84
CA GLU A 17 12.57 -22.67 2.93
C GLU A 17 14.09 -22.82 2.99
N GLU A 18 14.67 -23.20 1.85
CA GLU A 18 16.08 -23.46 1.71
C GLU A 18 16.85 -22.15 1.82
N THR A 19 17.34 -21.84 3.00
CA THR A 19 18.15 -20.64 3.25
C THR A 19 19.54 -20.82 2.65
N LYS A 20 19.85 -20.06 1.59
CA LYS A 20 21.19 -20.01 0.98
C LYS A 20 21.99 -18.85 1.59
N ARG A 21 23.25 -19.13 1.95
CA ARG A 21 24.16 -18.10 2.45
C ARG A 21 24.70 -17.30 1.25
N THR A 22 24.63 -15.97 1.32
CA THR A 22 25.22 -15.03 0.35
C THR A 22 26.20 -14.11 1.07
N THR A 23 27.36 -13.86 0.46
CA THR A 23 28.35 -12.91 0.97
C THR A 23 28.29 -11.62 0.14
N ILE A 24 28.19 -10.47 0.82
CA ILE A 24 28.22 -9.15 0.21
C ILE A 24 29.50 -8.46 0.64
N ILE A 25 30.26 -7.93 -0.33
CA ILE A 25 31.45 -7.10 -0.08
C ILE A 25 30.97 -5.65 -0.07
N LEU A 26 31.26 -4.94 1.01
CA LEU A 26 30.91 -3.53 1.19
C LEU A 26 32.18 -2.69 1.10
N GLU A 27 32.09 -1.55 0.46
CA GLU A 27 33.12 -0.53 0.53
C GLU A 27 33.20 0.08 1.94
N LYS A 28 34.35 0.70 2.26
CA LYS A 28 34.58 1.27 3.59
C LYS A 28 33.47 2.25 4.00
N ALA A 29 33.09 3.16 3.11
CA ALA A 29 32.05 4.16 3.36
C ALA A 29 30.68 3.54 3.61
N GLU A 30 30.29 2.50 2.85
CA GLU A 30 29.04 1.78 3.03
C GLU A 30 29.00 1.05 4.38
N ARG A 31 30.10 0.43 4.74
CA ARG A 31 30.24 -0.26 6.02
C ARG A 31 30.13 0.71 7.19
N GLU A 32 30.87 1.82 7.16
CA GLU A 32 30.83 2.86 8.20
C GLU A 32 29.42 3.44 8.35
N PHE A 33 28.72 3.67 7.24
CA PHE A 33 27.33 4.13 7.26
C PHE A 33 26.40 3.12 7.94
N ILE A 34 26.49 1.83 7.60
CA ILE A 34 25.67 0.78 8.22
C ILE A 34 25.99 0.66 9.71
N GLU A 35 27.25 0.67 10.09
CA GLU A 35 27.69 0.61 11.48
C GLU A 35 27.16 1.82 12.29
N SER A 36 27.09 3.01 11.68
CA SER A 36 26.50 4.20 12.32
C SER A 36 25.02 4.02 12.61
N LEU A 37 24.24 3.48 11.63
CA LEU A 37 22.80 3.22 11.81
C LEU A 37 22.53 2.23 12.95
N ILE A 38 23.37 1.21 13.06
CA ILE A 38 23.24 0.20 14.13
C ILE A 38 23.62 0.82 15.49
N LYS A 39 24.71 1.60 15.55
CA LYS A 39 25.17 2.29 16.76
C LYS A 39 24.15 3.30 17.27
N GLU A 40 23.47 4.00 16.36
CA GLU A 40 22.41 4.97 16.68
C GLU A 40 21.06 4.30 17.04
N GLY A 41 20.97 2.98 16.98
CA GLY A 41 19.74 2.22 17.26
C GLY A 41 18.65 2.36 16.19
N LYS A 42 19.00 2.92 15.01
CA LYS A 42 18.10 3.05 13.86
C LYS A 42 17.84 1.72 13.17
N GLU A 43 18.82 0.83 13.22
CA GLU A 43 18.73 -0.54 12.71
C GLU A 43 19.27 -1.53 13.73
N SER A 44 18.67 -2.72 13.77
CA SER A 44 19.06 -3.77 14.73
C SER A 44 20.20 -4.65 14.24
N GLY A 45 20.63 -4.53 12.99
CA GLY A 45 21.72 -5.30 12.40
C GLY A 45 21.70 -5.27 10.87
N ILE A 46 22.74 -5.84 10.26
CA ILE A 46 22.92 -5.85 8.79
C ILE A 46 21.81 -6.65 8.11
N LYS A 47 21.47 -7.86 8.62
CA LYS A 47 20.43 -8.70 7.98
C LYS A 47 19.04 -8.01 7.98
N PRO A 48 18.55 -7.47 9.09
CA PRO A 48 17.30 -6.70 9.10
C PRO A 48 17.31 -5.50 8.14
N LEU A 49 18.43 -4.75 8.09
CA LEU A 49 18.59 -3.65 7.16
C LEU A 49 18.45 -4.11 5.70
N ILE A 50 19.19 -5.15 5.30
CA ILE A 50 19.13 -5.69 3.93
C ILE A 50 17.72 -6.20 3.62
N SER A 51 17.06 -6.91 4.55
CA SER A 51 15.70 -7.40 4.33
C SER A 51 14.73 -6.24 4.10
N LYS A 52 14.82 -5.17 4.89
CA LYS A 52 14.02 -3.94 4.75
C LYS A 52 14.29 -3.23 3.42
N MET A 53 15.56 -3.13 3.01
CA MET A 53 15.93 -2.55 1.72
C MET A 53 15.35 -3.33 0.55
N LEU A 54 15.41 -4.65 0.59
CA LEU A 54 14.84 -5.51 -0.46
C LEU A 54 13.32 -5.41 -0.53
N GLU A 55 12.66 -5.28 0.63
CA GLU A 55 11.22 -5.06 0.69
C GLU A 55 10.82 -3.73 0.06
N ILE A 56 11.53 -2.64 0.41
CA ILE A 56 11.33 -1.32 -0.19
C ILE A 56 11.60 -1.38 -1.70
N TYR A 57 12.72 -1.98 -2.11
CA TYR A 57 13.12 -2.10 -3.50
C TYR A 57 12.03 -2.78 -4.34
N LYS A 58 11.48 -3.89 -3.83
CA LYS A 58 10.40 -4.63 -4.48
C LYS A 58 9.08 -3.86 -4.47
N SER A 59 8.66 -3.36 -3.31
CA SER A 59 7.34 -2.74 -3.14
C SER A 59 7.21 -1.39 -3.83
N MET A 60 8.30 -0.61 -3.88
CA MET A 60 8.36 0.67 -4.58
C MET A 60 8.78 0.55 -6.04
N MET A 61 9.05 -0.68 -6.54
CA MET A 61 9.52 -0.92 -7.92
C MET A 61 10.79 -0.12 -8.27
N VAL A 62 11.73 -0.03 -7.31
CA VAL A 62 12.96 0.78 -7.45
C VAL A 62 13.81 0.38 -8.66
N SER A 63 13.67 -0.86 -9.15
CA SER A 63 14.30 -1.32 -10.40
C SER A 63 13.92 -0.50 -11.65
N GLU A 64 12.78 0.20 -11.60
CA GLU A 64 12.29 1.04 -12.69
C GLU A 64 12.71 2.51 -12.54
N TRP A 65 13.43 2.85 -11.45
CA TRP A 65 13.85 4.22 -11.17
C TRP A 65 15.15 4.56 -11.89
N HIS A 66 15.18 5.73 -12.51
CA HIS A 66 16.39 6.31 -13.10
C HIS A 66 16.89 7.48 -12.24
N PHE A 67 17.95 7.25 -11.49
CA PHE A 67 18.55 8.28 -10.64
C PHE A 67 19.43 9.22 -11.45
N PRO A 68 19.44 10.55 -11.12
CA PRO A 68 18.53 11.22 -10.20
C PRO A 68 17.24 11.73 -10.87
N GLY A 69 16.10 11.56 -10.17
CA GLY A 69 14.90 12.36 -10.47
C GLY A 69 13.84 11.74 -11.37
N GLU A 70 14.01 10.51 -11.86
CA GLU A 70 12.96 9.80 -12.59
C GLU A 70 12.51 8.56 -11.83
N TYR A 71 11.38 8.68 -11.14
CA TYR A 71 10.81 7.61 -10.33
C TYR A 71 9.53 7.10 -10.99
N TYR A 72 9.40 5.79 -11.11
CA TYR A 72 8.23 5.14 -11.71
C TYR A 72 7.58 4.14 -10.76
N CYS A 73 6.27 4.05 -10.86
CA CYS A 73 5.45 3.03 -10.21
C CYS A 73 4.61 2.37 -11.31
N GLY A 74 5.16 1.37 -11.96
CA GLY A 74 4.62 0.82 -13.21
C GLY A 74 4.64 1.87 -14.31
N ILE A 75 3.49 2.10 -14.95
CA ILE A 75 3.36 3.08 -16.04
C ILE A 75 3.34 4.55 -15.57
N SER A 76 3.20 4.78 -14.26
CA SER A 76 3.02 6.12 -13.72
C SER A 76 4.35 6.69 -13.24
N ARG A 77 4.74 7.85 -13.80
CA ARG A 77 5.81 8.65 -13.23
C ARG A 77 5.34 9.25 -11.91
N VAL A 78 6.15 9.12 -10.86
CA VAL A 78 5.85 9.65 -9.53
C VAL A 78 6.87 10.70 -9.12
N ALA A 79 6.46 11.58 -8.20
CA ALA A 79 7.35 12.54 -7.55
C ALA A 79 7.25 12.37 -6.03
N LEU A 80 8.37 12.50 -5.34
CA LEU A 80 8.38 12.57 -3.89
C LEU A 80 8.04 14.00 -3.50
N VAL A 81 6.84 14.20 -2.97
CA VAL A 81 6.31 15.51 -2.61
C VAL A 81 6.02 15.53 -1.10
N ASN A 82 6.37 16.63 -0.47
CA ASN A 82 6.01 16.88 0.92
C ASN A 82 4.48 16.98 1.05
N VAL A 83 3.92 16.28 2.04
CA VAL A 83 2.46 16.21 2.26
C VAL A 83 1.87 17.58 2.59
N GLU A 84 2.60 18.44 3.32
CA GLU A 84 2.16 19.79 3.65
C GLU A 84 2.03 20.66 2.40
N LEU A 85 2.99 20.56 1.46
CA LEU A 85 2.91 21.27 0.18
C LEU A 85 1.67 20.82 -0.61
N PHE A 86 1.40 19.52 -0.65
CA PHE A 86 0.22 18.98 -1.31
C PHE A 86 -1.08 19.48 -0.66
N ASN A 87 -1.13 19.53 0.68
CA ASN A 87 -2.29 20.05 1.40
C ASN A 87 -2.50 21.56 1.14
N ILE A 88 -1.43 22.36 1.01
CA ILE A 88 -1.54 23.79 0.62
C ILE A 88 -2.17 23.92 -0.76
N LEU A 89 -1.77 23.10 -1.73
CA LEU A 89 -2.33 23.11 -3.08
C LEU A 89 -3.81 22.70 -3.08
N THR A 90 -4.18 21.67 -2.32
CA THR A 90 -5.57 21.21 -2.24
C THR A 90 -6.50 22.24 -1.58
N GLN A 91 -6.00 23.01 -0.62
CA GLN A 91 -6.77 24.10 0.02
C GLN A 91 -7.15 25.24 -0.94
N GLN A 92 -6.47 25.38 -2.08
CA GLN A 92 -6.84 26.36 -3.12
C GLN A 92 -8.03 25.91 -3.97
N ILE A 93 -8.45 24.66 -3.84
CA ILE A 93 -9.56 24.08 -4.59
C ILE A 93 -10.87 24.38 -3.84
N PRO A 94 -11.92 24.89 -4.50
CA PRO A 94 -13.23 25.05 -3.89
C PRO A 94 -13.77 23.73 -3.32
N LYS A 95 -14.29 23.76 -2.10
CA LYS A 95 -14.73 22.54 -1.39
C LYS A 95 -15.81 21.76 -2.13
N GLU A 96 -16.64 22.45 -2.89
CA GLU A 96 -17.70 21.86 -3.71
C GLU A 96 -17.16 20.93 -4.80
N LYS A 97 -15.89 21.10 -5.18
CA LYS A 97 -15.20 20.26 -6.18
C LYS A 97 -14.40 19.09 -5.58
N TRP A 98 -14.26 19.06 -4.27
CA TRP A 98 -13.37 18.07 -3.64
C TRP A 98 -13.78 16.62 -3.89
N HIS A 99 -15.08 16.33 -3.84
CA HIS A 99 -15.57 14.99 -4.15
C HIS A 99 -15.32 14.60 -5.60
N GLU A 100 -15.62 15.47 -6.56
CA GLU A 100 -15.41 15.24 -7.99
C GLU A 100 -13.92 15.01 -8.31
N ILE A 101 -13.04 15.85 -7.76
CA ILE A 101 -11.59 15.70 -7.92
C ILE A 101 -11.12 14.39 -7.31
N GLY A 102 -11.61 14.05 -6.12
CA GLY A 102 -11.34 12.77 -5.50
C GLY A 102 -11.77 11.58 -6.38
N GLU A 103 -12.95 11.63 -6.98
CA GLU A 103 -13.43 10.57 -7.88
C GLU A 103 -12.54 10.43 -9.13
N ASN A 104 -12.10 11.56 -9.71
CA ASN A 104 -11.16 11.57 -10.83
C ASN A 104 -9.79 10.97 -10.43
N MET A 105 -9.27 11.30 -9.25
CA MET A 105 -8.05 10.68 -8.70
C MET A 105 -8.23 9.17 -8.50
N GLY A 106 -9.37 8.76 -7.95
CA GLY A 106 -9.69 7.34 -7.74
C GLY A 106 -9.75 6.55 -9.05
N ASN A 107 -10.35 7.12 -10.08
CA ASN A 107 -10.41 6.52 -11.43
C ASN A 107 -9.00 6.40 -12.04
N ALA A 108 -8.15 7.41 -11.90
CA ALA A 108 -6.75 7.35 -12.36
C ALA A 108 -5.94 6.26 -11.62
N LEU A 109 -6.12 6.15 -10.30
CA LEU A 109 -5.50 5.09 -9.48
C LEU A 109 -6.00 3.70 -9.91
N LYS A 110 -7.28 3.54 -10.22
CA LYS A 110 -7.86 2.29 -10.71
C LYS A 110 -7.15 1.81 -11.97
N VAL A 111 -6.96 2.69 -12.96
CA VAL A 111 -6.24 2.39 -14.20
C VAL A 111 -4.78 2.02 -13.90
N SER A 112 -4.11 2.78 -13.04
CA SER A 112 -2.72 2.52 -12.65
C SER A 112 -2.56 1.15 -11.97
N ILE A 113 -3.45 0.79 -11.04
CA ILE A 113 -3.44 -0.50 -10.35
C ILE A 113 -3.69 -1.65 -11.32
N GLN A 114 -4.67 -1.52 -12.20
CA GLN A 114 -4.95 -2.54 -13.21
C GLN A 114 -3.75 -2.76 -14.13
N SER A 115 -3.13 -1.69 -14.60
CA SER A 115 -1.96 -1.74 -15.49
C SER A 115 -0.72 -2.34 -14.80
N THR A 116 -0.51 -2.03 -13.51
CA THR A 116 0.70 -2.41 -12.77
C THR A 116 0.59 -3.80 -12.13
N MET A 117 -0.60 -4.13 -11.62
CA MET A 117 -0.82 -5.34 -10.82
C MET A 117 -1.67 -6.39 -11.56
N GLY A 118 -2.29 -6.04 -12.69
CA GLY A 118 -3.19 -6.93 -13.44
C GLY A 118 -4.47 -7.30 -12.69
N ILE A 119 -4.92 -6.46 -11.74
CA ILE A 119 -6.11 -6.72 -10.93
C ILE A 119 -7.16 -5.61 -11.09
N GLU A 120 -8.43 -5.99 -11.00
CA GLU A 120 -9.54 -5.06 -10.96
C GLU A 120 -9.77 -4.53 -9.54
N ALA A 121 -9.53 -3.22 -9.31
CA ALA A 121 -9.69 -2.60 -8.01
C ALA A 121 -11.15 -2.56 -7.52
N SER A 122 -12.12 -2.65 -8.43
CA SER A 122 -13.55 -2.71 -8.11
C SER A 122 -14.00 -4.07 -7.54
N GLU A 123 -13.21 -5.13 -7.71
CA GLU A 123 -13.49 -6.42 -7.14
C GLU A 123 -13.05 -6.50 -5.68
N GLN A 124 -13.99 -6.84 -4.79
CA GLN A 124 -13.71 -6.88 -3.35
C GLN A 124 -12.62 -7.89 -2.95
N SER A 125 -12.49 -8.98 -3.68
CA SER A 125 -11.43 -9.98 -3.49
C SER A 125 -10.02 -9.40 -3.65
N ASN A 126 -9.89 -8.27 -4.36
CA ASN A 126 -8.63 -7.59 -4.61
C ASN A 126 -8.33 -6.44 -3.63
N TRP A 127 -9.31 -6.03 -2.80
CA TRP A 127 -9.18 -4.81 -1.99
C TRP A 127 -8.01 -4.85 -1.00
N GLU A 128 -7.70 -5.99 -0.41
CA GLU A 128 -6.54 -6.14 0.46
C GLU A 128 -5.25 -5.75 -0.27
N LYS A 129 -5.05 -6.28 -1.48
CA LYS A 129 -3.88 -5.96 -2.33
C LYS A 129 -3.87 -4.49 -2.76
N VAL A 130 -5.04 -3.94 -3.08
CA VAL A 130 -5.20 -2.51 -3.42
C VAL A 130 -4.79 -1.63 -2.24
N PHE A 131 -5.27 -1.94 -1.03
CA PHE A 131 -4.96 -1.16 0.17
C PHE A 131 -3.50 -1.26 0.57
N GLU A 132 -2.90 -2.45 0.48
CA GLU A 132 -1.45 -2.61 0.68
C GLU A 132 -0.65 -1.78 -0.34
N ARG A 133 -1.06 -1.74 -1.60
CA ARG A 133 -0.41 -0.89 -2.61
C ARG A 133 -0.50 0.58 -2.28
N LEU A 134 -1.69 1.07 -1.90
CA LEU A 134 -1.88 2.46 -1.48
C LEU A 134 -1.06 2.81 -0.24
N LYS A 135 -0.99 1.90 0.72
CA LYS A 135 -0.18 2.07 1.94
C LYS A 135 1.31 2.23 1.60
N VAL A 136 1.86 1.37 0.75
CA VAL A 136 3.26 1.47 0.28
C VAL A 136 3.52 2.80 -0.42
N GLN A 137 2.54 3.33 -1.15
CA GLN A 137 2.63 4.63 -1.82
C GLN A 137 2.43 5.83 -0.88
N GLY A 138 2.18 5.60 0.41
CA GLY A 138 2.02 6.66 1.40
C GLY A 138 0.63 7.30 1.46
N PHE A 139 -0.39 6.67 0.85
CA PHE A 139 -1.76 7.19 0.88
C PHE A 139 -2.41 7.10 2.26
N GLY A 140 -1.97 6.17 3.11
CA GLY A 140 -2.47 5.94 4.47
C GLY A 140 -2.66 4.46 4.78
N ASP A 141 -3.13 4.17 5.98
CA ASP A 141 -3.41 2.82 6.48
C ASP A 141 -4.90 2.51 6.34
N PHE A 142 -5.26 1.50 5.56
CA PHE A 142 -6.63 1.11 5.27
C PHE A 142 -7.02 -0.17 6.02
N TYR A 143 -8.22 -0.17 6.58
CA TYR A 143 -8.78 -1.33 7.28
C TYR A 143 -10.24 -1.51 6.85
N LEU A 144 -10.58 -2.72 6.43
CA LEU A 144 -11.95 -3.10 6.12
C LEU A 144 -12.47 -4.02 7.24
N LYS A 145 -13.60 -3.64 7.83
CA LYS A 145 -14.33 -4.49 8.77
C LYS A 145 -15.81 -4.46 8.42
N ASP A 146 -16.35 -5.60 8.03
CA ASP A 146 -17.72 -5.75 7.55
C ASP A 146 -17.99 -4.77 6.38
N LYS A 147 -18.83 -3.77 6.60
CA LYS A 147 -19.14 -2.71 5.63
C LYS A 147 -18.44 -1.39 5.92
N PHE A 148 -17.55 -1.34 6.90
CA PHE A 148 -16.86 -0.12 7.29
C PHE A 148 -15.43 -0.14 6.79
N LEU A 149 -15.04 0.94 6.11
CA LEU A 149 -13.69 1.21 5.67
C LEU A 149 -13.11 2.32 6.53
N LEU A 150 -12.04 2.00 7.25
CA LEU A 150 -11.28 2.94 8.07
C LEU A 150 -10.02 3.34 7.34
N LEU A 151 -9.68 4.62 7.39
CA LEU A 151 -8.43 5.17 6.89
C LEU A 151 -7.72 5.94 8.00
N LYS A 152 -6.58 5.40 8.43
CA LYS A 152 -5.66 6.04 9.38
C LYS A 152 -4.56 6.76 8.62
N ILE A 153 -4.07 7.85 9.20
CA ILE A 153 -2.94 8.61 8.69
C ILE A 153 -3.11 8.96 7.18
N PRO A 154 -4.26 9.53 6.77
CA PRO A 154 -4.48 9.92 5.38
C PRO A 154 -3.49 11.02 4.97
N PHE A 155 -2.99 10.99 3.72
CA PHE A 155 -2.12 12.05 3.21
C PHE A 155 -2.86 13.39 2.98
N ILE A 156 -4.18 13.36 2.84
CA ILE A 156 -5.08 14.52 2.84
C ILE A 156 -6.05 14.36 4.00
N ASN A 157 -6.14 15.36 4.89
CA ASN A 157 -7.04 15.33 6.06
C ASN A 157 -8.44 15.82 5.72
N ASP A 158 -9.01 15.36 4.60
CA ASP A 158 -10.37 15.71 4.20
C ASP A 158 -11.16 14.49 3.74
N SER A 159 -12.36 14.33 4.33
CA SER A 159 -13.22 13.18 4.08
C SER A 159 -13.89 13.20 2.71
N GLU A 160 -14.21 14.37 2.14
CA GLU A 160 -14.90 14.44 0.85
C GLU A 160 -13.98 14.06 -0.31
N ILE A 161 -12.71 14.50 -0.27
CA ILE A 161 -11.71 14.07 -1.25
C ILE A 161 -11.54 12.55 -1.17
N TRP A 162 -11.36 12.00 0.05
CA TRP A 162 -11.18 10.56 0.24
C TRP A 162 -12.41 9.75 -0.14
N LYS A 163 -13.60 10.23 0.15
CA LYS A 163 -14.85 9.61 -0.28
C LYS A 163 -14.86 9.49 -1.81
N GLY A 164 -14.53 10.57 -2.51
CA GLY A 164 -14.38 10.56 -3.97
C GLY A 164 -13.34 9.54 -4.45
N ILE A 165 -12.10 9.59 -3.91
CA ILE A 165 -11.02 8.65 -4.27
C ILE A 165 -11.48 7.21 -4.13
N LEU A 166 -12.06 6.85 -2.99
CA LEU A 166 -12.50 5.47 -2.74
C LEU A 166 -13.68 5.07 -3.61
N GLN A 167 -14.61 5.98 -3.90
CA GLN A 167 -15.73 5.71 -4.80
C GLN A 167 -15.29 5.48 -6.24
N GLY A 168 -14.36 6.30 -6.75
CA GLY A 168 -13.78 6.14 -8.08
C GLY A 168 -12.95 4.87 -8.20
N LEU A 169 -12.09 4.61 -7.19
CA LEU A 169 -11.20 3.45 -7.19
C LEU A 169 -11.94 2.12 -7.06
N LEU A 170 -12.85 2.01 -6.08
CA LEU A 170 -13.50 0.73 -5.71
C LEU A 170 -14.86 0.53 -6.41
N SER A 171 -15.36 1.54 -7.13
CA SER A 171 -16.69 1.55 -7.75
C SER A 171 -17.82 1.22 -6.75
N VAL A 172 -17.82 1.90 -5.61
CA VAL A 172 -18.80 1.76 -4.53
C VAL A 172 -19.49 3.09 -4.22
N GLU A 173 -20.62 3.04 -3.54
CA GLU A 173 -21.24 4.20 -2.89
C GLU A 173 -20.85 4.20 -1.41
N LEU A 174 -20.36 5.33 -0.92
CA LEU A 174 -19.90 5.50 0.46
C LEU A 174 -20.70 6.60 1.17
N GLU A 175 -20.94 6.37 2.45
CA GLU A 175 -21.44 7.38 3.39
C GLU A 175 -20.36 7.66 4.43
N THR A 176 -20.01 8.93 4.63
CA THR A 176 -19.04 9.34 5.66
C THR A 176 -19.67 9.19 7.05
N ARG A 177 -19.02 8.40 7.92
CA ARG A 177 -19.42 8.20 9.32
C ARG A 177 -18.55 8.96 10.30
N ASN A 178 -17.28 9.17 9.94
CA ASN A 178 -16.38 10.05 10.68
C ASN A 178 -15.52 10.84 9.69
N SER A 179 -15.55 12.16 9.78
CA SER A 179 -14.85 13.09 8.88
C SER A 179 -13.49 13.56 9.41
N ALA A 180 -13.14 13.22 10.65
CA ALA A 180 -11.82 13.47 11.22
C ALA A 180 -11.01 12.17 11.29
N PRO A 181 -9.67 12.20 11.15
CA PRO A 181 -8.85 10.99 11.27
C PRO A 181 -9.00 10.26 12.63
N PRO A 182 -9.17 8.94 12.65
CA PRO A 182 -9.31 8.08 11.48
C PRO A 182 -10.62 8.32 10.73
N LEU A 183 -10.53 8.50 9.41
CA LEU A 183 -11.73 8.63 8.57
C LEU A 183 -12.49 7.30 8.54
N VAL A 184 -13.83 7.36 8.58
CA VAL A 184 -14.66 6.16 8.54
C VAL A 184 -15.76 6.33 7.50
N PHE A 185 -15.82 5.37 6.58
CA PHE A 185 -16.80 5.31 5.52
C PHE A 185 -17.61 4.01 5.62
N GLU A 186 -18.91 4.11 5.43
CA GLU A 186 -19.81 2.95 5.31
C GLU A 186 -20.10 2.68 3.85
N ILE A 187 -19.87 1.44 3.41
CA ILE A 187 -20.20 0.96 2.07
C ILE A 187 -21.70 0.72 1.99
N LYS A 188 -22.40 1.45 1.12
CA LYS A 188 -23.85 1.34 0.93
C LYS A 188 -24.21 0.42 -0.22
N LYS A 189 -23.56 0.59 -1.35
CA LYS A 189 -23.88 -0.12 -2.59
C LYS A 189 -22.65 -0.23 -3.47
N ARG A 190 -22.59 -1.27 -4.28
CA ARG A 190 -21.62 -1.37 -5.38
C ARG A 190 -22.22 -0.75 -6.62
N LYS A 191 -21.49 0.12 -7.29
CA LYS A 191 -21.85 0.59 -8.63
C LYS A 191 -21.64 -0.61 -9.57
N GLN A 192 -22.69 -1.03 -10.27
CA GLN A 192 -22.51 -2.02 -11.35
C GLN A 192 -21.65 -1.41 -12.44
N PRO A 193 -20.70 -2.16 -13.04
CA PRO A 193 -19.97 -1.67 -14.18
C PRO A 193 -20.99 -1.27 -15.26
N SER A 194 -20.86 -0.04 -15.77
CA SER A 194 -21.62 0.37 -16.95
C SER A 194 -21.18 -0.51 -18.11
N VAL A 195 -22.12 -1.30 -18.64
CA VAL A 195 -21.92 -2.14 -19.84
C VAL A 195 -21.71 -1.26 -21.05
#